data_ef5dfc16845991817c8faaa023ae619e
#
_entry.id   ef5dfc16845991817c8faaa023ae619e
#
_cell.length_a   1.000
_cell.length_b   1.000
_cell.length_c   1.000
_cell.angle_alpha   90.00
_cell.angle_beta   90.00
_cell.angle_gamma   90.00
#
_symmetry.space_group_name_H-M   'P 1'
#
loop_
_entity.id
_entity.type
_entity.pdbx_description
1 polymer ?
#
loop_
_entity_poly.entity_id
_entity_poly.type
_entity_poly.pdbx_seq_one_letter_code
_entity_poly.pdbx_strand_id
1 'polypeptide(L)'
;MLQYKKYYMPKSKEELFRLMEHNAHSFDIISGGTDLFAEERTPFNGQDSAIDISSIEDFSIIESKCGFITIGANTRIQQFLEEPELIDTVPVLRHAASYFADQQIREIA
;
A
#
# COMPACT_ATOMS: atom_id res chain seq x y z
N MET A 1 6.61 3.93 -19.23
CA MET A 1 5.72 4.90 -18.55
C MET A 1 4.36 4.27 -18.35
N LEU A 2 3.85 4.32 -17.13
CA LEU A 2 2.49 3.86 -16.84
C LEU A 2 1.49 4.88 -17.38
N GLN A 3 0.51 4.39 -18.12
CA GLN A 3 -0.53 5.25 -18.69
C GLN A 3 -1.89 4.66 -18.34
N TYR A 4 -2.54 5.26 -17.38
CA TYR A 4 -3.91 4.91 -17.03
C TYR A 4 -4.89 5.85 -17.71
N LYS A 5 -5.99 5.31 -18.19
CA LYS A 5 -7.10 6.10 -18.75
C LYS A 5 -7.89 6.77 -17.65
N LYS A 6 -7.97 6.13 -16.48
CA LYS A 6 -8.69 6.62 -15.31
C LYS A 6 -7.88 6.43 -14.04
N TYR A 7 -7.96 7.41 -13.16
CA TYR A 7 -7.30 7.40 -11.87
C TYR A 7 -8.31 7.73 -10.79
N TYR A 8 -8.50 6.82 -9.84
CA TYR A 8 -9.47 6.96 -8.77
C TYR A 8 -8.78 7.07 -7.42
N MET A 9 -9.33 7.88 -6.52
CA MET A 9 -8.87 8.01 -5.14
C MET A 9 -10.04 7.84 -4.17
N PRO A 10 -10.48 6.60 -3.90
CA PRO A 10 -11.56 6.38 -2.95
C PRO A 10 -11.14 6.79 -1.54
N LYS A 11 -12.10 7.25 -0.74
CA LYS A 11 -11.87 7.68 0.65
C LYS A 11 -12.44 6.70 1.68
N SER A 12 -13.10 5.64 1.22
CA SER A 12 -13.67 4.61 2.09
C SER A 12 -13.53 3.23 1.46
N LYS A 13 -13.62 2.20 2.29
CA LYS A 13 -13.62 0.81 1.81
C LYS A 13 -14.79 0.52 0.90
N GLU A 14 -15.95 1.06 1.23
CA GLU A 14 -17.18 0.88 0.46
C GLU A 14 -17.03 1.45 -0.95
N GLU A 15 -16.46 2.64 -1.05
CA GLU A 15 -16.16 3.26 -2.35
C GLU A 15 -15.14 2.46 -3.14
N LEU A 16 -14.09 1.98 -2.48
CA LEU A 16 -13.08 1.12 -3.08
C LEU A 16 -13.73 -0.13 -3.69
N PHE A 17 -14.56 -0.83 -2.94
CA PHE A 17 -15.18 -2.06 -3.42
C PHE A 17 -16.11 -1.81 -4.60
N ARG A 18 -16.83 -0.71 -4.61
CA ARG A 18 -17.65 -0.31 -5.76
C ARG A 18 -16.80 -0.06 -7.02
N LEU A 19 -15.67 0.62 -6.85
CA LEU A 19 -14.75 0.87 -7.96
C LEU A 19 -14.12 -0.42 -8.48
N MET A 20 -13.77 -1.35 -7.59
CA MET A 20 -13.24 -2.65 -7.97
C MET A 20 -14.26 -3.45 -8.79
N GLU A 21 -15.51 -3.47 -8.36
CA GLU A 21 -16.59 -4.13 -9.11
C GLU A 21 -16.81 -3.49 -10.48
N HIS A 22 -16.84 -2.17 -10.53
CA HIS A 22 -17.04 -1.43 -11.78
C HIS A 22 -15.90 -1.62 -12.78
N ASN A 23 -14.68 -1.81 -12.29
CA ASN A 23 -13.48 -1.98 -13.11
C ASN A 23 -12.95 -3.42 -13.06
N ALA A 24 -13.81 -4.40 -12.92
CA ALA A 24 -13.54 -5.78 -12.46
C ALA A 24 -12.38 -6.53 -13.12
N HIS A 25 -11.83 -6.08 -14.20
CA HIS A 25 -10.78 -6.80 -14.91
C HIS A 25 -9.62 -5.95 -15.39
N SER A 26 -9.56 -4.67 -15.00
CA SER A 26 -8.58 -3.76 -15.58
C SER A 26 -8.20 -2.61 -14.65
N PHE A 27 -7.66 -2.94 -13.47
CA PHE A 27 -7.16 -1.92 -12.55
C PHE A 27 -5.90 -2.36 -11.81
N ASP A 28 -5.06 -1.40 -11.45
CA ASP A 28 -3.99 -1.55 -10.47
C ASP A 28 -4.37 -0.88 -9.16
N ILE A 29 -3.98 -1.47 -8.05
CA ILE A 29 -4.09 -0.86 -6.73
C ILE A 29 -2.77 -0.15 -6.43
N ILE A 30 -2.85 1.12 -6.05
CA ILE A 30 -1.68 1.94 -5.73
C ILE A 30 -1.78 2.44 -4.29
N SER A 31 -0.70 2.32 -3.54
CA SER A 31 -0.50 3.00 -2.26
C SER A 31 0.71 3.93 -2.39
N GLY A 32 1.91 3.50 -2.02
CA GLY A 32 3.12 4.31 -2.18
C GLY A 32 3.56 4.50 -3.63
N GLY A 33 3.37 3.49 -4.45
CA GLY A 33 3.71 3.54 -5.88
C GLY A 33 5.21 3.54 -6.20
N THR A 34 6.07 3.38 -5.21
CA THR A 34 7.52 3.51 -5.37
C THR A 34 8.10 2.54 -6.39
N ASP A 35 7.54 1.36 -6.44
CA ASP A 35 7.98 0.30 -7.35
C ASP A 35 7.25 0.37 -8.69
N LEU A 36 5.95 0.62 -8.64
CA LEU A 36 5.09 0.71 -9.82
C LEU A 36 5.50 1.83 -10.77
N PHE A 37 5.94 2.96 -10.22
CA PHE A 37 6.35 4.13 -10.98
C PHE A 37 7.86 4.24 -11.23
N ALA A 38 8.64 3.22 -10.87
CA ALA A 38 10.06 3.20 -11.16
C ALA A 38 10.29 3.11 -12.68
N GLU A 39 11.12 4.01 -13.22
CA GLU A 39 11.34 4.15 -14.67
C GLU A 39 11.84 2.87 -15.35
N GLU A 40 12.61 2.08 -14.63
CA GLU A 40 13.22 0.86 -15.15
C GLU A 40 12.24 -0.30 -15.23
N ARG A 41 11.08 -0.12 -14.70
CA ARG A 41 10.10 -1.17 -14.74
C ARG A 41 9.33 -1.18 -16.03
N THR A 42 8.97 -2.36 -16.34
CA THR A 42 8.26 -2.76 -17.53
C THR A 42 7.18 -1.80 -17.94
N PRO A 43 7.02 -1.78 -19.25
CA PRO A 43 5.94 -1.08 -19.89
C PRO A 43 4.58 -1.43 -19.30
N PHE A 44 3.65 -0.57 -19.58
CA PHE A 44 2.22 -0.72 -19.28
C PHE A 44 1.79 -2.18 -19.17
N ASN A 45 1.24 -2.51 -18.03
CA ASN A 45 0.83 -3.87 -17.68
C ASN A 45 -0.53 -4.28 -18.27
N GLY A 46 -1.14 -3.43 -19.09
CA GLY A 46 -2.44 -3.67 -19.71
C GLY A 46 -3.64 -3.20 -18.91
N GLN A 47 -3.44 -2.59 -17.75
CA GLN A 47 -4.55 -2.10 -16.93
C GLN A 47 -4.99 -0.71 -17.35
N ASP A 48 -6.30 -0.51 -17.47
CA ASP A 48 -6.86 0.78 -17.89
C ASP A 48 -7.01 1.78 -16.75
N SER A 49 -7.17 1.31 -15.54
CA SER A 49 -7.47 2.13 -14.38
C SER A 49 -6.47 1.94 -13.25
N ALA A 50 -6.23 3.00 -12.50
CA ALA A 50 -5.52 2.96 -11.24
C ALA A 50 -6.45 3.36 -10.11
N ILE A 51 -6.41 2.63 -9.00
CA ILE A 51 -7.16 2.95 -7.79
C ILE A 51 -6.15 3.20 -6.68
N ASP A 52 -6.03 4.45 -6.28
CA ASP A 52 -5.12 4.88 -5.22
C ASP A 52 -5.83 4.78 -3.87
N ILE A 53 -5.36 3.89 -3.01
CA ILE A 53 -5.96 3.63 -1.70
C ILE A 53 -5.36 4.46 -0.57
N SER A 54 -4.40 5.33 -0.87
CA SER A 54 -3.67 6.09 0.15
C SER A 54 -4.54 7.03 1.00
N SER A 55 -5.71 7.42 0.50
CA SER A 55 -6.65 8.29 1.22
C SER A 55 -7.65 7.55 2.12
N ILE A 56 -7.59 6.21 2.16
CA ILE A 56 -8.49 5.42 3.01
C ILE A 56 -7.87 5.30 4.41
N GLU A 57 -8.41 6.04 5.37
CA GLU A 57 -7.88 6.12 6.74
C GLU A 57 -7.88 4.76 7.45
N ASP A 58 -8.90 3.94 7.23
CA ASP A 58 -8.99 2.61 7.83
C ASP A 58 -7.79 1.71 7.48
N PHE A 59 -7.14 1.96 6.35
CA PHE A 59 -5.99 1.18 5.90
C PHE A 59 -4.66 1.62 6.52
N SER A 60 -4.68 2.66 7.36
CA SER A 60 -3.51 3.12 8.11
C SER A 60 -3.51 2.66 9.56
N ILE A 61 -4.51 1.88 9.97
CA ILE A 61 -4.67 1.41 11.34
C ILE A 61 -3.76 0.21 11.60
N ILE A 62 -3.07 0.26 12.75
CA ILE A 62 -2.31 -0.87 13.29
C ILE A 62 -2.95 -1.19 14.63
N GLU A 63 -3.46 -2.40 14.79
CA GLU A 63 -4.21 -2.79 15.97
C GLU A 63 -3.84 -4.20 16.44
N SER A 64 -3.60 -4.33 17.74
CA SER A 64 -3.41 -5.64 18.38
C SER A 64 -4.64 -5.96 19.22
N LYS A 65 -5.33 -7.04 18.90
CA LYS A 65 -6.58 -7.43 19.56
C LYS A 65 -6.82 -8.92 19.47
N CYS A 66 -7.23 -9.52 20.58
CA CYS A 66 -7.63 -10.93 20.66
C CYS A 66 -6.59 -11.91 20.09
N GLY A 67 -5.30 -11.67 20.35
CA GLY A 67 -4.22 -12.52 19.88
C GLY A 67 -3.82 -12.32 18.42
N PHE A 68 -4.40 -11.33 17.75
CA PHE A 68 -4.08 -10.97 16.37
C PHE A 68 -3.52 -9.56 16.32
N ILE A 69 -2.61 -9.33 15.38
CA ILE A 69 -2.22 -8.00 14.98
C ILE A 69 -2.76 -7.72 13.57
N THR A 70 -3.49 -6.61 13.46
CA THR A 70 -4.01 -6.15 12.17
C THR A 70 -3.13 -5.01 11.69
N ILE A 71 -2.61 -5.13 10.48
CA ILE A 71 -1.75 -4.12 9.86
C ILE A 71 -2.46 -3.63 8.61
N GLY A 72 -2.79 -2.35 8.59
CA GLY A 72 -3.48 -1.75 7.46
C GLY A 72 -2.63 -1.74 6.19
N ALA A 73 -3.29 -1.80 5.04
CA ALA A 73 -2.63 -1.86 3.73
C ALA A 73 -1.78 -0.62 3.39
N ASN A 74 -2.04 0.51 4.04
CA ASN A 74 -1.27 1.76 3.87
C ASN A 74 -0.14 1.92 4.91
N THR A 75 0.15 0.90 5.69
CA THR A 75 1.27 0.93 6.63
C THR A 75 2.57 1.09 5.85
N ARG A 76 3.33 2.11 6.20
CA ARG A 76 4.62 2.38 5.54
C ARG A 76 5.69 1.42 6.06
N ILE A 77 6.63 1.07 5.20
CA ILE A 77 7.74 0.18 5.57
C ILE A 77 8.53 0.76 6.75
N GLN A 78 8.70 2.08 6.81
CA GLN A 78 9.40 2.74 7.92
C GLN A 78 8.72 2.49 9.27
N GLN A 79 7.40 2.32 9.32
CA GLN A 79 6.68 2.04 10.56
C GLN A 79 7.08 0.69 11.19
N PHE A 80 7.50 -0.29 10.39
CA PHE A 80 8.03 -1.55 10.94
C PHE A 80 9.34 -1.38 11.70
N LEU A 81 10.05 -0.28 11.50
CA LEU A 81 11.26 0.06 12.23
C LEU A 81 10.99 0.92 13.47
N GLU A 82 9.90 1.66 13.50
CA GLU A 82 9.63 2.71 14.48
C GLU A 82 8.46 2.42 15.42
N GLU A 83 7.42 1.72 14.95
CA GLU A 83 6.24 1.45 15.77
C GLU A 83 6.49 0.40 16.84
N PRO A 84 6.44 0.75 18.15
CA PRO A 84 6.72 -0.20 19.22
C PRO A 84 5.84 -1.44 19.19
N GLU A 85 4.56 -1.27 18.84
CA GLU A 85 3.62 -2.39 18.76
C GLU A 85 4.04 -3.43 17.72
N LEU A 86 4.53 -2.99 16.57
CA LEU A 86 5.04 -3.88 15.52
C LEU A 86 6.39 -4.50 15.92
N ILE A 87 7.28 -3.71 16.50
CA ILE A 87 8.60 -4.17 16.94
C ILE A 87 8.47 -5.28 17.97
N ASP A 88 7.61 -5.09 18.96
CA ASP A 88 7.46 -6.03 20.09
C ASP A 88 6.68 -7.28 19.70
N THR A 89 5.71 -7.15 18.79
CA THR A 89 4.80 -8.23 18.44
C THR A 89 5.30 -9.08 17.27
N VAL A 90 5.93 -8.44 16.28
CA VAL A 90 6.38 -9.09 15.03
C VAL A 90 7.79 -8.64 14.66
N PRO A 91 8.80 -8.94 15.49
CA PRO A 91 10.17 -8.43 15.29
C PRO A 91 10.81 -8.84 13.97
N VAL A 92 10.38 -9.94 13.37
CA VAL A 92 10.89 -10.38 12.05
C VAL A 92 10.59 -9.36 10.96
N LEU A 93 9.46 -8.65 11.05
CA LEU A 93 9.10 -7.61 10.08
C LEU A 93 10.04 -6.40 10.18
N ARG A 94 10.43 -6.03 11.40
CA ARG A 94 11.45 -4.99 11.61
C ARG A 94 12.78 -5.37 10.97
N HIS A 95 13.19 -6.60 11.18
CA HIS A 95 14.43 -7.11 10.60
C HIS A 95 14.39 -7.07 9.07
N ALA A 96 13.32 -7.56 8.47
CA ALA A 96 13.12 -7.52 7.03
C ALA A 96 13.10 -6.08 6.49
N ALA A 97 12.37 -5.18 7.15
CA ALA A 97 12.26 -3.78 6.76
C ALA A 97 13.61 -3.04 6.77
N SER A 98 14.52 -3.41 7.67
CA SER A 98 15.85 -2.79 7.77
C SER A 98 16.70 -2.99 6.52
N TYR A 99 16.41 -4.03 5.74
CA TYR A 99 17.08 -4.32 4.47
C TYR A 99 16.35 -3.78 3.25
N PHE A 100 15.19 -3.15 3.46
CA PHE A 100 14.38 -2.63 2.36
C PHE A 100 14.79 -1.20 2.03
N ALA A 101 15.33 -1.00 0.82
CA ALA A 101 15.67 0.31 0.27
C ALA A 101 16.39 1.25 1.28
N ASP A 102 16.12 2.55 1.18
CA ASP A 102 16.59 3.55 2.13
C ASP A 102 15.41 4.17 2.91
N GLN A 103 15.71 5.05 3.85
CA GLN A 103 14.70 5.69 4.67
C GLN A 103 13.69 6.47 3.84
N GLN A 104 14.14 7.19 2.82
CA GLN A 104 13.26 8.01 1.99
C GLN A 104 12.21 7.16 1.28
N ILE A 105 12.61 6.02 0.75
CA ILE A 105 11.67 5.09 0.11
C ILE A 105 10.74 4.45 1.16
N ARG A 106 11.26 4.04 2.32
CA ARG A 106 10.46 3.44 3.40
C ARG A 106 9.38 4.37 3.97
N GLU A 107 9.58 5.68 3.89
CA GLU A 107 8.59 6.69 4.34
C GLU A 107 7.39 6.78 3.40
N ILE A 108 7.50 6.27 2.19
CA ILE A 108 6.46 6.34 1.16
C ILE A 108 5.90 4.94 0.87
N ALA A 109 6.76 3.94 0.79
CA ALA A 109 6.41 2.56 0.46
C ALA A 109 5.64 1.86 1.57
#